data_3d45479d4938119a685c0077b4b841f8
#
_entry.id   3d45479d4938119a685c0077b4b841f8
#
_cell.length_a   1.000
_cell.length_b   1.000
_cell.length_c   1.000
_cell.angle_alpha   90.00
_cell.angle_beta   90.00
_cell.angle_gamma   90.00
#
_symmetry.space_group_name_H-M   'P 1'
#
loop_
_entity.id
_entity.type
_entity.pdbx_description
1 polymer ?
#
loop_
_entity_poly.entity_id
_entity_poly.type
_entity_poly.pdbx_seq_one_letter_code
_entity_poly.pdbx_strand_id
1 'polypeptide(L)'
;MPKKENDGVAKDRILDAAEELFAQNGYAAVSVRQITAAARCNLAAVNYHFGNKKNLYLEVFRSRLVPNGKRVSQSFEDNLAARPEPALSDVIHALAQAFLEEGPLTDEERERHAQLMAREMARPIGAMEIVIDEVMRPLFESVACRLRPHLMEEIDDESLTLKILSIFAMVTHFNFARAAISRITGREYNKEFKTRLVDHISEFATKGLGMMQREDDK
;
A
#
# COMPACT_ATOMS: atom_id res chain seq x y z
N MET A 1 5.36 -38.82 -4.52
CA MET A 1 5.62 -37.38 -4.80
C MET A 1 5.39 -36.48 -3.58
N PRO A 2 6.11 -36.61 -2.43
CA PRO A 2 5.90 -35.75 -1.25
C PRO A 2 6.89 -34.58 -1.12
N LYS A 3 7.87 -34.44 -2.04
CA LYS A 3 8.97 -33.49 -1.86
C LYS A 3 8.60 -32.03 -2.23
N LYS A 4 7.70 -31.79 -3.18
CA LYS A 4 7.29 -30.45 -3.62
C LYS A 4 6.31 -29.75 -2.69
N GLU A 5 5.39 -30.49 -2.06
CA GLU A 5 4.44 -29.92 -1.08
C GLU A 5 5.15 -29.44 0.20
N ASN A 6 6.16 -30.19 0.66
CA ASN A 6 6.93 -29.84 1.85
C ASN A 6 7.87 -28.63 1.60
N ASP A 7 8.25 -28.40 0.36
CA ASP A 7 9.15 -27.32 -0.06
C ASP A 7 8.42 -25.96 -0.04
N GLY A 8 7.18 -25.89 -0.52
CA GLY A 8 6.33 -24.71 -0.43
C GLY A 8 6.02 -24.28 1.01
N VAL A 9 5.65 -25.26 1.84
CA VAL A 9 5.35 -25.00 3.27
C VAL A 9 6.59 -24.48 4.02
N ALA A 10 7.80 -24.96 3.67
CA ALA A 10 9.02 -24.45 4.28
C ALA A 10 9.33 -23.01 3.84
N LYS A 11 9.13 -22.70 2.55
CA LYS A 11 9.29 -21.34 2.01
C LYS A 11 8.35 -20.34 2.71
N ASP A 12 7.08 -20.69 2.87
CA ASP A 12 6.09 -19.81 3.51
C ASP A 12 6.42 -19.57 4.99
N ARG A 13 6.79 -20.59 5.75
CA ARG A 13 7.22 -20.41 7.15
C ARG A 13 8.43 -19.49 7.31
N ILE A 14 9.37 -19.54 6.36
CA ILE A 14 10.53 -18.64 6.36
C ILE A 14 10.08 -17.22 6.07
N LEU A 15 9.17 -17.01 5.12
CA LEU A 15 8.62 -15.70 4.79
C LEU A 15 7.84 -15.10 5.95
N ASP A 16 6.98 -15.88 6.63
CA ASP A 16 6.21 -15.43 7.79
C ASP A 16 7.12 -14.97 8.92
N ALA A 17 8.12 -15.80 9.26
CA ALA A 17 9.10 -15.47 10.29
C ALA A 17 9.96 -14.25 9.92
N ALA A 18 10.33 -14.11 8.65
CA ALA A 18 11.11 -12.99 8.15
C ALA A 18 10.29 -11.68 8.16
N GLU A 19 9.04 -11.74 7.70
CA GLU A 19 8.09 -10.61 7.73
C GLU A 19 7.95 -10.07 9.14
N GLU A 20 7.64 -10.92 10.12
CA GLU A 20 7.45 -10.52 11.50
C GLU A 20 8.73 -9.90 12.10
N LEU A 21 9.87 -10.59 11.95
CA LEU A 21 11.13 -10.11 12.50
C LEU A 21 11.60 -8.81 11.86
N PHE A 22 11.50 -8.68 10.54
CA PHE A 22 11.89 -7.46 9.84
C PHE A 22 10.96 -6.28 10.18
N ALA A 23 9.66 -6.52 10.32
CA ALA A 23 8.71 -5.51 10.75
C ALA A 23 9.03 -4.99 12.15
N GLN A 24 9.29 -5.89 13.12
CA GLN A 24 9.54 -5.54 14.50
C GLN A 24 10.92 -4.91 14.72
N ASN A 25 11.98 -5.45 14.12
CA ASN A 25 13.37 -5.12 14.47
C ASN A 25 14.15 -4.40 13.36
N GLY A 26 13.63 -4.40 12.14
CA GLY A 26 14.27 -3.85 10.95
C GLY A 26 15.32 -4.77 10.34
N TYR A 27 15.66 -4.50 9.07
CA TYR A 27 16.59 -5.33 8.30
C TYR A 27 17.94 -5.52 8.99
N ALA A 28 18.56 -4.44 9.49
CA ALA A 28 19.94 -4.49 10.02
C ALA A 28 20.07 -5.37 11.27
N ALA A 29 19.09 -5.31 12.19
CA ALA A 29 19.14 -6.00 13.47
C ALA A 29 18.80 -7.50 13.39
N VAL A 30 18.13 -7.95 12.32
CA VAL A 30 17.69 -9.34 12.15
C VAL A 30 18.78 -10.17 11.49
N SER A 31 19.15 -11.29 12.08
CA SER A 31 20.06 -12.28 11.49
C SER A 31 19.30 -13.45 10.84
N VAL A 32 19.91 -14.10 9.83
CA VAL A 32 19.32 -15.29 9.20
C VAL A 32 19.13 -16.42 10.24
N ARG A 33 20.00 -16.51 11.27
CA ARG A 33 19.84 -17.49 12.35
C ARG A 33 18.58 -17.27 13.18
N GLN A 34 18.21 -16.02 13.47
CA GLN A 34 16.93 -15.72 14.14
C GLN A 34 15.73 -16.15 13.29
N ILE A 35 15.78 -15.87 11.99
CA ILE A 35 14.73 -16.27 11.06
C ILE A 35 14.59 -17.78 10.99
N THR A 36 15.72 -18.52 10.85
CA THR A 36 15.68 -19.98 10.79
C THR A 36 15.19 -20.61 12.09
N ALA A 37 15.54 -20.05 13.24
CA ALA A 37 15.04 -20.49 14.53
C ALA A 37 13.51 -20.28 14.66
N ALA A 38 13.01 -19.11 14.28
CA ALA A 38 11.57 -18.80 14.29
C ALA A 38 10.80 -19.68 13.29
N ALA A 39 11.33 -19.86 12.06
CA ALA A 39 10.74 -20.70 11.02
C ALA A 39 10.88 -22.22 11.28
N ARG A 40 11.59 -22.61 12.33
CA ARG A 40 11.92 -24.02 12.63
C ARG A 40 12.51 -24.75 11.43
N CYS A 41 13.52 -24.15 10.80
CA CYS A 41 14.24 -24.72 9.67
C CYS A 41 15.75 -24.56 9.84
N ASN A 42 16.54 -25.12 8.94
CA ASN A 42 17.98 -24.97 8.93
C ASN A 42 18.42 -23.82 7.99
N LEU A 43 19.68 -23.39 8.14
CA LEU A 43 20.26 -22.33 7.31
C LEU A 43 20.29 -22.71 5.82
N ALA A 44 20.47 -23.99 5.50
CA ALA A 44 20.50 -24.46 4.12
C ALA A 44 19.17 -24.20 3.40
N ALA A 45 18.03 -24.27 4.11
CA ALA A 45 16.72 -23.98 3.54
C ALA A 45 16.59 -22.49 3.11
N VAL A 46 17.06 -21.56 3.93
CA VAL A 46 17.04 -20.14 3.56
C VAL A 46 17.95 -19.87 2.36
N ASN A 47 19.14 -20.44 2.35
CA ASN A 47 20.06 -20.28 1.22
C ASN A 47 19.53 -20.93 -0.06
N TYR A 48 18.85 -22.06 0.05
CA TYR A 48 18.23 -22.75 -1.07
C TYR A 48 17.09 -21.95 -1.69
N HIS A 49 16.17 -21.41 -0.87
CA HIS A 49 14.99 -20.71 -1.35
C HIS A 49 15.27 -19.26 -1.76
N PHE A 50 16.18 -18.58 -1.08
CA PHE A 50 16.34 -17.13 -1.21
C PHE A 50 17.79 -16.69 -1.51
N GLY A 51 18.76 -17.56 -1.35
CA GLY A 51 20.17 -17.28 -1.58
C GLY A 51 20.82 -16.47 -0.45
N ASN A 52 20.26 -15.35 -0.07
CA ASN A 52 20.81 -14.49 0.98
C ASN A 52 19.71 -13.67 1.70
N LYS A 53 20.10 -12.99 2.79
CA LYS A 53 19.19 -12.17 3.61
C LYS A 53 18.53 -11.04 2.82
N LYS A 54 19.26 -10.39 1.90
CA LYS A 54 18.72 -9.30 1.10
C LYS A 54 17.62 -9.80 0.17
N ASN A 55 17.85 -10.88 -0.51
CA ASN A 55 16.85 -11.48 -1.40
C ASN A 55 15.61 -11.97 -0.61
N LEU A 56 15.80 -12.54 0.58
CA LEU A 56 14.69 -12.89 1.47
C LEU A 56 13.88 -11.65 1.87
N TYR A 57 14.54 -10.56 2.22
CA TYR A 57 13.87 -9.29 2.52
C TYR A 57 13.05 -8.77 1.34
N LEU A 58 13.62 -8.74 0.14
CA LEU A 58 12.92 -8.34 -1.07
C LEU A 58 11.74 -9.27 -1.40
N GLU A 59 11.91 -10.57 -1.16
CA GLU A 59 10.84 -11.55 -1.40
C GLU A 59 9.68 -11.39 -0.40
N VAL A 60 9.92 -10.94 0.84
CA VAL A 60 8.84 -10.55 1.77
C VAL A 60 7.96 -9.46 1.13
N PHE A 61 8.55 -8.44 0.55
CA PHE A 61 7.76 -7.39 -0.13
C PHE A 61 6.99 -7.94 -1.33
N ARG A 62 7.64 -8.74 -2.19
CA ARG A 62 6.98 -9.33 -3.35
C ARG A 62 5.83 -10.27 -2.99
N SER A 63 6.01 -11.07 -1.93
CA SER A 63 5.05 -12.12 -1.58
C SER A 63 3.95 -11.64 -0.64
N ARG A 64 4.14 -10.55 0.13
CA ARG A 64 3.20 -10.07 1.15
C ARG A 64 2.62 -8.69 0.83
N LEU A 65 3.45 -7.71 0.49
CA LEU A 65 2.99 -6.33 0.27
C LEU A 65 2.46 -6.12 -1.15
N VAL A 66 3.18 -6.57 -2.16
CA VAL A 66 2.78 -6.40 -3.56
C VAL A 66 1.40 -7.00 -3.87
N PRO A 67 1.05 -8.23 -3.45
CA PRO A 67 -0.29 -8.78 -3.70
C PRO A 67 -1.40 -7.94 -3.04
N ASN A 68 -1.13 -7.37 -1.87
CA ASN A 68 -2.09 -6.48 -1.22
C ASN A 68 -2.26 -5.17 -1.99
N GLY A 69 -1.17 -4.56 -2.43
CA GLY A 69 -1.22 -3.36 -3.27
C GLY A 69 -1.96 -3.59 -4.59
N LYS A 70 -1.73 -4.73 -5.25
CA LYS A 70 -2.47 -5.11 -6.47
C LYS A 70 -3.97 -5.30 -6.23
N ARG A 71 -4.36 -5.83 -5.06
CA ARG A 71 -5.77 -5.92 -4.67
C ARG A 71 -6.40 -4.54 -4.47
N VAL A 72 -5.68 -3.59 -3.86
CA VAL A 72 -6.15 -2.22 -3.74
C VAL A 72 -6.36 -1.61 -5.13
N SER A 73 -5.41 -1.81 -6.06
CA SER A 73 -5.56 -1.36 -7.44
C SER A 73 -6.78 -1.98 -8.13
N GLN A 74 -7.02 -3.28 -7.94
CA GLN A 74 -8.18 -3.97 -8.49
C GLN A 74 -9.48 -3.44 -7.88
N SER A 75 -9.54 -3.24 -6.56
CA SER A 75 -10.70 -2.66 -5.89
C SER A 75 -11.03 -1.25 -6.39
N PHE A 76 -10.01 -0.44 -6.64
CA PHE A 76 -10.19 0.88 -7.27
C PHE A 76 -10.89 0.77 -8.64
N GLU A 77 -10.44 -0.15 -9.50
CA GLU A 77 -11.04 -0.38 -10.81
C GLU A 77 -12.49 -0.92 -10.69
N ASP A 78 -12.71 -1.87 -9.79
CA ASP A 78 -14.03 -2.48 -9.57
C ASP A 78 -15.05 -1.44 -9.06
N ASN A 79 -14.63 -0.53 -8.18
CA ASN A 79 -15.47 0.56 -7.66
C ASN A 79 -15.89 1.56 -8.74
N LEU A 80 -15.14 1.65 -9.84
CA LEU A 80 -15.45 2.50 -10.99
C LEU A 80 -16.12 1.78 -12.14
N ALA A 81 -16.08 0.45 -12.18
CA ALA A 81 -16.57 -0.34 -13.33
C ALA A 81 -18.06 -0.09 -13.66
N ALA A 82 -18.88 0.21 -12.66
CA ALA A 82 -20.30 0.53 -12.84
C ALA A 82 -20.56 1.98 -13.32
N ARG A 83 -19.53 2.80 -13.48
CA ARG A 83 -19.62 4.23 -13.83
C ARG A 83 -18.79 4.52 -15.09
N PRO A 84 -19.40 4.46 -16.30
CA PRO A 84 -18.67 4.66 -17.55
C PRO A 84 -18.00 6.04 -17.64
N GLU A 85 -18.63 7.07 -17.07
CA GLU A 85 -18.12 8.45 -17.01
C GLU A 85 -18.12 8.92 -15.55
N PRO A 86 -17.14 8.47 -14.72
CA PRO A 86 -17.08 8.86 -13.32
C PRO A 86 -16.73 10.34 -13.19
N ALA A 87 -17.40 11.07 -12.31
CA ALA A 87 -17.03 12.43 -11.95
C ALA A 87 -15.69 12.45 -11.18
N LEU A 88 -15.06 13.61 -11.09
CA LEU A 88 -13.81 13.80 -10.31
C LEU A 88 -13.93 13.24 -8.89
N SER A 89 -15.04 13.56 -8.21
CA SER A 89 -15.33 13.06 -6.86
C SER A 89 -15.45 11.55 -6.80
N ASP A 90 -15.99 10.90 -7.84
CA ASP A 90 -16.13 9.45 -7.90
C ASP A 90 -14.76 8.75 -7.96
N VAL A 91 -13.83 9.31 -8.75
CA VAL A 91 -12.46 8.77 -8.86
C VAL A 91 -11.74 8.84 -7.52
N ILE A 92 -11.83 10.00 -6.84
CA ILE A 92 -11.18 10.18 -5.53
C ILE A 92 -11.84 9.30 -4.47
N HIS A 93 -13.16 9.20 -4.47
CA HIS A 93 -13.92 8.36 -3.57
C HIS A 93 -13.55 6.88 -3.73
N ALA A 94 -13.51 6.39 -4.97
CA ALA A 94 -13.13 5.00 -5.28
C ALA A 94 -11.71 4.67 -4.79
N LEU A 95 -10.76 5.60 -4.96
CA LEU A 95 -9.39 5.43 -4.48
C LEU A 95 -9.34 5.38 -2.94
N ALA A 96 -10.02 6.31 -2.27
CA ALA A 96 -10.07 6.35 -0.81
C ALA A 96 -10.75 5.10 -0.25
N GLN A 97 -11.83 4.65 -0.85
CA GLN A 97 -12.56 3.44 -0.48
C GLN A 97 -11.68 2.20 -0.60
N ALA A 98 -10.98 2.02 -1.72
CA ALA A 98 -10.09 0.88 -1.96
C ALA A 98 -8.99 0.74 -0.89
N PHE A 99 -8.50 1.87 -0.36
CA PHE A 99 -7.48 1.87 0.70
C PHE A 99 -8.04 1.71 2.12
N LEU A 100 -9.20 2.31 2.40
CA LEU A 100 -9.70 2.46 3.78
C LEU A 100 -10.74 1.41 4.15
N GLU A 101 -11.65 1.08 3.25
CA GLU A 101 -12.79 0.20 3.56
C GLU A 101 -12.52 -1.26 3.20
N GLU A 102 -11.81 -1.51 2.11
CA GLU A 102 -11.61 -2.84 1.56
C GLU A 102 -10.21 -3.39 1.87
N GLY A 103 -10.15 -4.64 2.29
CA GLY A 103 -8.90 -5.37 2.42
C GLY A 103 -9.03 -6.58 3.35
N PRO A 104 -8.53 -7.74 2.92
CA PRO A 104 -8.58 -8.99 3.70
C PRO A 104 -7.55 -9.02 4.82
N LEU A 105 -6.69 -7.99 4.93
CA LEU A 105 -5.65 -7.96 5.96
C LEU A 105 -6.26 -7.80 7.35
N THR A 106 -5.81 -8.61 8.27
CA THR A 106 -6.02 -8.38 9.70
C THR A 106 -5.35 -7.08 10.13
N ASP A 107 -5.72 -6.55 11.27
CA ASP A 107 -5.08 -5.34 11.81
C ASP A 107 -3.59 -5.58 12.10
N GLU A 108 -3.21 -6.78 12.53
CA GLU A 108 -1.82 -7.18 12.76
C GLU A 108 -0.99 -7.23 11.47
N GLU A 109 -1.53 -7.80 10.39
CA GLU A 109 -0.86 -7.82 9.08
C GLU A 109 -0.69 -6.42 8.53
N ARG A 110 -1.70 -5.58 8.67
CA ARG A 110 -1.67 -4.19 8.25
C ARG A 110 -0.62 -3.38 9.00
N GLU A 111 -0.50 -3.59 10.31
CA GLU A 111 0.53 -2.96 11.13
C GLU A 111 1.94 -3.43 10.71
N ARG A 112 2.14 -4.73 10.47
CA ARG A 112 3.43 -5.25 9.96
C ARG A 112 3.80 -4.63 8.63
N HIS A 113 2.85 -4.55 7.69
CA HIS A 113 3.10 -3.91 6.39
C HIS A 113 3.45 -2.43 6.54
N ALA A 114 2.73 -1.69 7.39
CA ALA A 114 3.04 -0.29 7.69
C ALA A 114 4.44 -0.12 8.29
N GLN A 115 4.84 -0.98 9.22
CA GLN A 115 6.18 -0.97 9.83
C GLN A 115 7.27 -1.28 8.79
N LEU A 116 7.08 -2.28 7.92
CA LEU A 116 8.01 -2.61 6.85
C LEU A 116 8.17 -1.43 5.88
N MET A 117 7.09 -0.82 5.43
CA MET A 117 7.11 0.35 4.57
C MET A 117 7.82 1.54 5.22
N ALA A 118 7.50 1.87 6.46
CA ALA A 118 8.14 2.97 7.19
C ALA A 118 9.66 2.76 7.35
N ARG A 119 10.09 1.53 7.61
CA ARG A 119 11.51 1.18 7.71
C ARG A 119 12.24 1.25 6.38
N GLU A 120 11.61 0.78 5.31
CA GLU A 120 12.17 0.85 3.96
C GLU A 120 12.29 2.31 3.50
N MET A 121 11.29 3.16 3.77
CA MET A 121 11.36 4.60 3.49
C MET A 121 12.48 5.29 4.27
N ALA A 122 12.67 4.93 5.55
CA ALA A 122 13.70 5.52 6.39
C ALA A 122 15.13 5.05 6.05
N ARG A 123 15.28 3.79 5.61
CA ARG A 123 16.58 3.15 5.28
C ARG A 123 16.39 2.17 4.12
N PRO A 124 16.41 2.64 2.87
CA PRO A 124 16.17 1.82 1.70
C PRO A 124 17.14 0.65 1.55
N ILE A 125 16.62 -0.54 1.33
CA ILE A 125 17.36 -1.78 1.00
C ILE A 125 17.15 -2.16 -0.47
N GLY A 126 16.13 -1.55 -1.12
CA GLY A 126 15.73 -1.77 -2.50
C GLY A 126 14.34 -2.39 -2.66
N ALA A 127 13.59 -2.56 -1.57
CA ALA A 127 12.22 -3.08 -1.66
C ALA A 127 11.22 -2.01 -2.11
N MET A 128 11.52 -0.73 -1.89
CA MET A 128 10.68 0.37 -2.36
C MET A 128 10.57 0.38 -3.90
N GLU A 129 11.66 0.09 -4.62
CA GLU A 129 11.65 -0.01 -6.08
C GLU A 129 10.63 -1.04 -6.58
N ILE A 130 10.55 -2.19 -5.89
CA ILE A 130 9.57 -3.23 -6.20
C ILE A 130 8.14 -2.71 -6.01
N VAL A 131 7.86 -2.02 -4.91
CA VAL A 131 6.53 -1.46 -4.64
C VAL A 131 6.19 -0.36 -5.65
N ILE A 132 7.15 0.49 -5.99
CA ILE A 132 6.95 1.55 -7.00
C ILE A 132 6.60 0.92 -8.34
N ASP A 133 7.40 -0.02 -8.84
CA ASP A 133 7.25 -0.56 -10.19
C ASP A 133 6.05 -1.51 -10.32
N GLU A 134 5.80 -2.35 -9.30
CA GLU A 134 4.77 -3.37 -9.39
C GLU A 134 3.38 -2.93 -8.87
N VAL A 135 3.31 -1.83 -8.10
CA VAL A 135 2.06 -1.36 -7.47
C VAL A 135 1.79 0.11 -7.75
N MET A 136 2.71 1.01 -7.35
CA MET A 136 2.40 2.44 -7.36
C MET A 136 2.30 2.98 -8.78
N ARG A 137 3.25 2.66 -9.66
CA ARG A 137 3.26 3.15 -11.05
C ARG A 137 1.99 2.73 -11.81
N PRO A 138 1.58 1.45 -11.86
CA PRO A 138 0.34 1.06 -12.52
C PRO A 138 -0.91 1.73 -11.93
N LEU A 139 -0.99 1.84 -10.60
CA LEU A 139 -2.11 2.52 -9.96
C LEU A 139 -2.16 4.01 -10.32
N PHE A 140 -1.01 4.69 -10.29
CA PHE A 140 -0.92 6.12 -10.62
C PHE A 140 -1.27 6.40 -12.08
N GLU A 141 -0.84 5.54 -13.00
CA GLU A 141 -1.21 5.63 -14.41
C GLU A 141 -2.73 5.48 -14.61
N SER A 142 -3.35 4.51 -13.91
CA SER A 142 -4.80 4.34 -13.94
C SER A 142 -5.54 5.53 -13.35
N VAL A 143 -5.12 6.03 -12.19
CA VAL A 143 -5.71 7.23 -11.55
C VAL A 143 -5.52 8.46 -12.45
N ALA A 144 -4.34 8.66 -13.04
CA ALA A 144 -4.06 9.78 -13.93
C ALA A 144 -4.97 9.76 -15.17
N CYS A 145 -5.14 8.60 -15.80
CA CYS A 145 -6.04 8.43 -16.94
C CYS A 145 -7.47 8.87 -16.62
N ARG A 146 -7.95 8.58 -15.42
CA ARG A 146 -9.32 8.90 -14.99
C ARG A 146 -9.47 10.33 -14.46
N LEU A 147 -8.42 10.92 -13.90
CA LEU A 147 -8.45 12.30 -13.42
C LEU A 147 -8.28 13.34 -14.54
N ARG A 148 -7.44 13.04 -15.53
CA ARG A 148 -7.06 13.99 -16.59
C ARG A 148 -8.27 14.63 -17.30
N PRO A 149 -9.36 13.93 -17.67
CA PRO A 149 -10.52 14.55 -18.30
C PRO A 149 -11.25 15.60 -17.46
N HIS A 150 -11.03 15.63 -16.14
CA HIS A 150 -11.69 16.55 -15.21
C HIS A 150 -10.82 17.75 -14.83
N LEU A 151 -9.57 17.78 -15.30
CA LEU A 151 -8.63 18.86 -15.01
C LEU A 151 -8.49 19.76 -16.25
N MET A 152 -7.95 20.96 -16.04
CA MET A 152 -7.73 21.90 -17.14
C MET A 152 -6.85 21.29 -18.24
N GLU A 153 -7.11 21.61 -19.51
CA GLU A 153 -6.45 21.04 -20.68
C GLU A 153 -4.92 21.20 -20.70
N GLU A 154 -4.37 22.13 -19.91
CA GLU A 154 -2.95 22.48 -19.89
C GLU A 154 -2.19 21.93 -18.68
N ILE A 155 -2.75 20.96 -17.92
CA ILE A 155 -2.01 20.38 -16.80
C ILE A 155 -0.85 19.52 -17.30
N ASP A 156 0.37 19.86 -16.92
CA ASP A 156 1.57 19.07 -17.22
C ASP A 156 1.61 17.78 -16.36
N ASP A 157 2.42 16.81 -16.82
CA ASP A 157 2.51 15.49 -16.20
C ASP A 157 3.10 15.55 -14.77
N GLU A 158 4.00 16.49 -14.49
CA GLU A 158 4.56 16.68 -13.15
C GLU A 158 3.48 17.18 -12.18
N SER A 159 2.75 18.23 -12.56
CA SER A 159 1.65 18.79 -11.76
C SER A 159 0.56 17.75 -11.50
N LEU A 160 0.18 16.95 -12.49
CA LEU A 160 -0.76 15.85 -12.32
C LEU A 160 -0.23 14.81 -11.35
N THR A 161 1.02 14.41 -11.49
CA THR A 161 1.68 13.45 -10.59
C THR A 161 1.69 13.96 -9.15
N LEU A 162 2.01 15.24 -8.92
CA LEU A 162 2.01 15.85 -7.59
C LEU A 162 0.60 15.86 -6.96
N LYS A 163 -0.44 16.11 -7.75
CA LYS A 163 -1.84 16.03 -7.29
C LYS A 163 -2.21 14.61 -6.86
N ILE A 164 -1.86 13.60 -7.67
CA ILE A 164 -2.10 12.19 -7.34
C ILE A 164 -1.32 11.79 -6.08
N LEU A 165 -0.05 12.18 -5.97
CA LEU A 165 0.76 11.95 -4.77
C LEU A 165 0.15 12.59 -3.52
N SER A 166 -0.45 13.79 -3.63
CA SER A 166 -1.10 14.46 -2.51
C SER A 166 -2.33 13.68 -2.03
N ILE A 167 -3.19 13.22 -2.96
CA ILE A 167 -4.35 12.38 -2.63
C ILE A 167 -3.87 11.06 -2.01
N PHE A 168 -2.87 10.42 -2.62
CA PHE A 168 -2.29 9.18 -2.13
C PHE A 168 -1.69 9.34 -0.73
N ALA A 169 -1.01 10.45 -0.44
CA ALA A 169 -0.47 10.75 0.88
C ALA A 169 -1.58 10.88 1.94
N MET A 170 -2.69 11.55 1.62
CA MET A 170 -3.85 11.61 2.53
C MET A 170 -4.41 10.23 2.81
N VAL A 171 -4.69 9.45 1.79
CA VAL A 171 -5.28 8.11 1.92
C VAL A 171 -4.36 7.18 2.72
N THR A 172 -3.07 7.16 2.39
CA THR A 172 -2.09 6.31 3.09
C THR A 172 -1.88 6.76 4.52
N HIS A 173 -1.87 8.07 4.80
CA HIS A 173 -1.77 8.57 6.17
C HIS A 173 -2.94 8.09 7.03
N PHE A 174 -4.18 8.25 6.57
CA PHE A 174 -5.37 7.75 7.27
C PHE A 174 -5.37 6.23 7.42
N ASN A 175 -4.79 5.50 6.47
CA ASN A 175 -4.68 4.04 6.59
C ASN A 175 -3.61 3.58 7.59
N PHE A 176 -2.45 4.24 7.64
CA PHE A 176 -1.33 3.80 8.48
C PHE A 176 -1.34 4.40 9.89
N ALA A 177 -1.86 5.61 10.06
CA ALA A 177 -1.87 6.32 11.34
C ALA A 177 -3.13 6.05 12.20
N ARG A 178 -3.82 4.92 12.01
CA ARG A 178 -5.12 4.60 12.64
C ARG A 178 -5.14 4.82 14.14
N ALA A 179 -4.15 4.31 14.86
CA ALA A 179 -4.07 4.46 16.32
C ALA A 179 -3.97 5.93 16.76
N ALA A 180 -3.17 6.72 16.06
CA ALA A 180 -3.04 8.15 16.34
C ALA A 180 -4.33 8.89 16.01
N ILE A 181 -4.96 8.59 14.87
CA ILE A 181 -6.22 9.20 14.43
C ILE A 181 -7.34 8.87 15.41
N SER A 182 -7.50 7.61 15.82
CA SER A 182 -8.48 7.21 16.82
C SER A 182 -8.29 7.98 18.14
N ARG A 183 -7.03 8.16 18.56
CA ARG A 183 -6.71 8.89 19.80
C ARG A 183 -7.01 10.38 19.71
N ILE A 184 -6.73 11.01 18.56
CA ILE A 184 -6.99 12.44 18.32
C ILE A 184 -8.48 12.71 18.20
N THR A 185 -9.21 11.86 17.47
CA THR A 185 -10.64 12.06 17.17
C THR A 185 -11.55 11.51 18.26
N GLY A 186 -11.05 10.65 19.14
CA GLY A 186 -11.87 9.92 20.13
C GLY A 186 -12.80 8.88 19.49
N ARG A 187 -12.54 8.47 18.23
CA ARG A 187 -13.38 7.54 17.48
C ARG A 187 -12.68 6.19 17.30
N GLU A 188 -13.46 5.13 17.36
CA GLU A 188 -13.00 3.80 16.93
C GLU A 188 -12.84 3.75 15.41
N TYR A 189 -11.83 3.02 14.93
CA TYR A 189 -11.56 2.85 13.49
C TYR A 189 -12.45 1.76 12.88
N ASN A 190 -13.77 1.87 13.11
CA ASN A 190 -14.81 0.96 12.65
C ASN A 190 -15.30 1.34 11.23
N LYS A 191 -16.24 0.56 10.70
CA LYS A 191 -16.78 0.75 9.35
C LYS A 191 -17.39 2.15 9.17
N GLU A 192 -18.18 2.62 10.11
CA GLU A 192 -18.83 3.95 10.04
C GLU A 192 -17.79 5.07 9.96
N PHE A 193 -16.75 4.99 10.79
CA PHE A 193 -15.70 6.00 10.77
C PHE A 193 -14.87 5.96 9.48
N LYS A 194 -14.61 4.77 8.92
CA LYS A 194 -13.93 4.63 7.63
C LYS A 194 -14.72 5.26 6.49
N THR A 195 -16.04 5.05 6.42
CA THR A 195 -16.90 5.70 5.43
C THR A 195 -16.83 7.22 5.55
N ARG A 196 -16.89 7.76 6.77
CA ARG A 196 -16.72 9.21 7.00
C ARG A 196 -15.35 9.74 6.57
N LEU A 197 -14.30 8.95 6.73
CA LEU A 197 -12.96 9.31 6.24
C LEU A 197 -12.89 9.32 4.71
N VAL A 198 -13.52 8.36 4.06
CA VAL A 198 -13.64 8.31 2.58
C VAL A 198 -14.36 9.56 2.08
N ASP A 199 -15.51 9.91 2.66
CA ASP A 199 -16.27 11.11 2.29
C ASP A 199 -15.45 12.38 2.51
N HIS A 200 -14.78 12.48 3.67
CA HIS A 200 -13.92 13.62 4.01
C HIS A 200 -12.78 13.82 3.01
N ILE A 201 -12.06 12.74 2.69
CA ILE A 201 -10.93 12.78 1.72
C ILE A 201 -11.47 13.18 0.34
N SER A 202 -12.59 12.59 -0.08
CA SER A 202 -13.22 12.88 -1.37
C SER A 202 -13.61 14.35 -1.48
N GLU A 203 -14.28 14.88 -0.48
CA GLU A 203 -14.69 16.29 -0.44
C GLU A 203 -13.48 17.23 -0.43
N PHE A 204 -12.51 16.98 0.45
CA PHE A 204 -11.33 17.83 0.60
C PHE A 204 -10.47 17.84 -0.67
N ALA A 205 -10.19 16.67 -1.26
CA ALA A 205 -9.39 16.57 -2.46
C ALA A 205 -10.11 17.14 -3.69
N THR A 206 -11.42 16.91 -3.82
CA THR A 206 -12.22 17.48 -4.93
C THR A 206 -12.20 19.01 -4.88
N LYS A 207 -12.39 19.61 -3.70
CA LYS A 207 -12.30 21.07 -3.52
C LYS A 207 -10.90 21.60 -3.80
N GLY A 208 -9.86 20.90 -3.34
CA GLY A 208 -8.45 21.25 -3.59
C GLY A 208 -8.09 21.21 -5.07
N LEU A 209 -8.58 20.24 -5.81
CA LEU A 209 -8.38 20.13 -7.25
C LEU A 209 -9.21 21.15 -8.04
N GLY A 210 -10.42 21.47 -7.57
CA GLY A 210 -11.35 22.41 -8.24
C GLY A 210 -11.09 23.90 -7.96
N MET A 211 -10.39 24.26 -6.90
CA MET A 211 -10.08 25.67 -6.59
C MET A 211 -9.16 26.34 -7.62
N MET A 212 -8.45 25.57 -8.44
CA MET A 212 -7.65 26.15 -9.54
C MET A 212 -8.48 26.56 -10.76
N GLN A 213 -9.80 26.30 -10.76
CA GLN A 213 -10.69 26.71 -11.88
C GLN A 213 -11.27 28.13 -11.75
N ARG A 214 -10.98 28.90 -10.67
CA ARG A 214 -11.70 30.16 -10.39
C ARG A 214 -10.85 31.42 -10.33
N GLU A 215 -9.56 31.41 -10.62
CA GLU A 215 -8.75 32.64 -10.58
C GLU A 215 -8.71 33.43 -11.90
N ASP A 216 -9.23 32.91 -13.01
CA ASP A 216 -9.19 33.60 -14.31
C ASP A 216 -10.50 34.31 -14.72
N ASP A 217 -11.49 34.45 -13.82
CA ASP A 217 -12.73 35.19 -14.08
C ASP A 217 -12.78 36.53 -13.31
N LYS A 218 -11.68 37.29 -13.35
CA LYS A 218 -11.72 38.74 -12.97
C LYS A 218 -10.92 39.58 -13.91
#